data_1bca33b0906c5777d63f7ada9e48e48a
#
_entry.id   1bca33b0906c5777d63f7ada9e48e48a
#
_cell.length_a   1.000
_cell.length_b   1.000
_cell.length_c   1.000
_cell.angle_alpha   90.00
_cell.angle_beta   90.00
_cell.angle_gamma   90.00
#
_symmetry.space_group_name_H-M   'P 1'
#
loop_
_entity.id
_entity.type
_entity.pdbx_description
1 polymer ?
#
loop_
_entity_poly.entity_id
_entity_poly.type
_entity_poly.pdbx_seq_one_letter_code
_entity_poly.pdbx_strand_id
1 'polypeptide(L)'
;RNMSTLKVSTISPLGTDSTKTITIGSHSNGDTAAGVFTNTPSFSAEQAGNQSISNDSNVKVVFDTENWDSDSAFDLSNNKFVVPTGKAGKYYLQAHIQIPGIDANEFGKIMIYVNGSLVDYSSVREQKASSDRIFQMITAITYSLSVGDYVEVYAYQNSGDAQNATMAYFTGHRLIGV
;
A
#
# COMPACT_ATOMS: atom_id res chain seq x y z
N ARG A 1 30.25 -7.41 -30.49
CA ARG A 1 30.94 -6.27 -29.83
C ARG A 1 31.40 -6.75 -28.47
N ASN A 2 32.71 -6.84 -28.24
CA ASN A 2 33.25 -7.09 -26.90
C ASN A 2 32.96 -5.85 -26.04
N MET A 3 32.18 -6.01 -24.99
CA MET A 3 32.04 -4.97 -23.97
C MET A 3 33.24 -5.06 -23.04
N SER A 4 33.97 -3.95 -22.95
CA SER A 4 35.08 -3.84 -21.99
C SER A 4 34.49 -3.73 -20.57
N THR A 5 34.83 -4.66 -19.71
CA THR A 5 34.45 -4.62 -18.30
C THR A 5 35.58 -3.98 -17.50
N LEU A 6 35.34 -2.82 -16.90
CA LEU A 6 36.24 -2.21 -15.92
C LEU A 6 35.95 -2.83 -14.54
N LYS A 7 36.91 -3.57 -14.01
CA LYS A 7 36.85 -4.05 -12.63
C LYS A 7 37.61 -3.06 -11.75
N VAL A 8 36.89 -2.34 -10.90
CA VAL A 8 37.46 -1.38 -9.94
C VAL A 8 37.17 -1.90 -8.53
N SER A 9 38.22 -2.11 -7.73
CA SER A 9 38.06 -2.55 -6.34
C SER A 9 37.75 -1.40 -5.38
N THR A 10 38.13 -0.18 -5.75
CA THR A 10 37.86 1.02 -4.95
C THR A 10 37.82 2.23 -5.88
N ILE A 11 36.80 3.05 -5.70
CA ILE A 11 36.70 4.36 -6.33
C ILE A 11 36.91 5.38 -5.21
N SER A 12 38.11 6.00 -5.17
CA SER A 12 38.40 7.08 -4.24
C SER A 12 38.17 8.43 -4.91
N PRO A 13 37.51 9.37 -4.27
CA PRO A 13 37.39 10.72 -4.82
C PRO A 13 38.73 11.39 -4.87
N LEU A 14 39.20 11.80 -6.04
CA LEU A 14 40.38 12.61 -6.25
C LEU A 14 40.04 14.09 -6.10
N GLY A 15 40.30 14.65 -4.92
CA GLY A 15 40.12 16.09 -4.66
C GLY A 15 38.71 16.53 -4.25
N THR A 16 38.63 17.82 -3.92
CA THR A 16 37.40 18.50 -3.40
C THR A 16 36.42 18.96 -4.51
N ASP A 17 36.48 18.34 -5.69
CA ASP A 17 35.60 18.73 -6.80
C ASP A 17 34.21 18.14 -6.60
N SER A 18 33.25 19.01 -6.27
CA SER A 18 31.83 18.67 -6.03
C SER A 18 31.10 18.27 -7.31
N THR A 19 31.74 18.29 -8.47
CA THR A 19 31.10 17.99 -9.77
C THR A 19 31.36 16.58 -10.28
N LYS A 20 32.11 15.74 -9.56
CA LYS A 20 32.39 14.37 -9.97
C LYS A 20 31.21 13.47 -9.68
N THR A 21 30.45 13.18 -10.69
CA THR A 21 29.34 12.24 -10.65
C THR A 21 29.76 10.89 -11.21
N ILE A 22 29.61 9.83 -10.43
CA ILE A 22 29.71 8.46 -10.94
C ILE A 22 28.30 8.07 -11.39
N THR A 23 28.06 8.09 -12.69
CA THR A 23 26.81 7.59 -13.25
C THR A 23 26.93 6.08 -13.37
N ILE A 24 26.30 5.35 -12.47
CA ILE A 24 26.06 3.93 -12.61
C ILE A 24 24.87 3.82 -13.56
N GLY A 25 25.06 3.18 -14.72
CA GLY A 25 24.10 3.16 -15.81
C GLY A 25 22.66 2.91 -15.37
N SER A 26 21.71 3.51 -16.07
CA SER A 26 20.29 3.40 -15.77
C SER A 26 19.86 1.94 -15.70
N HIS A 27 19.29 1.54 -14.58
CA HIS A 27 18.59 0.28 -14.51
C HIS A 27 17.37 0.35 -15.41
N SER A 28 17.07 -0.74 -16.13
CA SER A 28 15.97 -0.83 -17.11
C SER A 28 14.56 -0.60 -16.52
N ASN A 29 14.47 -0.29 -15.25
CA ASN A 29 13.23 -0.03 -14.51
C ASN A 29 12.93 1.45 -14.24
N GLY A 30 13.61 2.36 -14.93
CA GLY A 30 13.34 3.80 -14.82
C GLY A 30 13.89 4.50 -13.57
N ASP A 31 14.63 3.80 -12.71
CA ASP A 31 15.35 4.43 -11.61
C ASP A 31 16.60 5.13 -12.15
N THR A 32 16.52 6.44 -12.35
CA THR A 32 17.63 7.30 -12.78
C THR A 32 18.43 7.87 -11.62
N ALA A 33 18.27 7.35 -10.43
CA ALA A 33 19.01 7.84 -9.27
C ALA A 33 20.43 7.29 -9.26
N ALA A 34 21.40 8.15 -9.14
CA ALA A 34 22.80 7.84 -8.90
C ALA A 34 22.95 6.92 -7.67
N GLY A 35 22.83 5.60 -7.86
CA GLY A 35 23.08 4.59 -6.84
C GLY A 35 22.11 4.54 -5.64
N VAL A 36 21.00 5.26 -5.68
CA VAL A 36 19.99 5.20 -4.63
C VAL A 36 18.82 4.32 -5.08
N PHE A 37 18.73 3.13 -4.52
CA PHE A 37 17.53 2.30 -4.67
C PHE A 37 16.47 2.82 -3.70
N THR A 38 15.35 3.29 -4.23
CA THR A 38 14.24 3.79 -3.43
C THR A 38 13.05 2.85 -3.54
N ASN A 39 12.37 2.61 -2.41
CA ASN A 39 11.12 1.83 -2.38
C ASN A 39 9.95 2.67 -2.91
N THR A 40 10.09 3.25 -4.11
CA THR A 40 9.04 4.06 -4.73
C THR A 40 8.37 3.33 -5.89
N PRO A 41 7.05 3.52 -6.06
CA PRO A 41 6.19 4.36 -5.25
C PRO A 41 6.03 3.87 -3.82
N SER A 42 5.83 4.81 -2.90
CA SER A 42 5.42 4.56 -1.53
C SER A 42 4.35 5.58 -1.14
N PHE A 43 3.35 5.14 -0.40
CA PHE A 43 2.22 5.99 0.01
C PHE A 43 1.72 5.63 1.40
N SER A 44 1.03 6.56 2.02
CA SER A 44 0.20 6.35 3.19
C SER A 44 -0.99 7.30 3.15
N ALA A 45 -2.17 6.74 3.24
CA ALA A 45 -3.42 7.46 3.31
C ALA A 45 -4.24 6.99 4.53
N GLU A 46 -5.01 7.90 5.09
CA GLU A 46 -5.83 7.63 6.27
C GLU A 46 -7.24 8.22 6.13
N GLN A 47 -8.13 7.75 6.98
CA GLN A 47 -9.47 8.26 7.16
C GLN A 47 -9.46 9.25 8.31
N ALA A 48 -9.78 10.53 8.05
CA ALA A 48 -9.84 11.58 9.07
C ALA A 48 -11.17 11.63 9.83
N GLY A 49 -12.22 11.01 9.30
CA GLY A 49 -13.56 11.04 9.89
C GLY A 49 -14.18 9.65 10.01
N ASN A 50 -15.46 9.63 10.35
CA ASN A 50 -16.23 8.38 10.45
C ASN A 50 -16.80 8.00 9.09
N GLN A 51 -16.72 6.71 8.73
CA GLN A 51 -17.39 6.15 7.56
C GLN A 51 -18.38 5.07 7.98
N SER A 52 -19.62 5.15 7.46
CA SER A 52 -20.63 4.12 7.66
C SER A 52 -20.30 2.86 6.85
N ILE A 53 -20.22 1.72 7.53
CA ILE A 53 -20.09 0.39 6.94
C ILE A 53 -21.45 -0.30 7.08
N SER A 54 -22.11 -0.50 5.95
CA SER A 54 -23.44 -1.13 5.91
C SER A 54 -23.39 -2.58 6.37
N ASN A 55 -24.47 -3.03 7.02
CA ASN A 55 -24.61 -4.43 7.42
C ASN A 55 -24.60 -5.37 6.21
N ASP A 56 -23.95 -6.53 6.35
CA ASP A 56 -23.88 -7.61 5.35
C ASP A 56 -23.43 -7.17 3.94
N SER A 57 -22.58 -6.14 3.86
CA SER A 57 -22.12 -5.60 2.58
C SER A 57 -20.62 -5.32 2.60
N ASN A 58 -19.94 -5.60 1.49
CA ASN A 58 -18.58 -5.15 1.28
C ASN A 58 -18.60 -3.66 0.90
N VAL A 59 -18.08 -2.81 1.77
CA VAL A 59 -18.03 -1.36 1.59
C VAL A 59 -16.59 -0.95 1.34
N LYS A 60 -16.34 -0.21 0.26
CA LYS A 60 -15.02 0.36 0.00
C LYS A 60 -14.65 1.36 1.07
N VAL A 61 -13.45 1.23 1.63
CA VAL A 61 -12.92 2.16 2.64
C VAL A 61 -12.54 3.47 1.98
N VAL A 62 -12.99 4.56 2.57
CA VAL A 62 -12.66 5.93 2.13
C VAL A 62 -11.43 6.41 2.89
N PHE A 63 -10.47 6.94 2.15
CA PHE A 63 -9.29 7.62 2.67
C PHE A 63 -9.34 9.06 2.17
N ASP A 64 -9.39 10.01 3.06
CA ASP A 64 -9.58 11.42 2.74
C ASP A 64 -8.35 12.30 3.05
N THR A 65 -7.34 11.69 3.66
CA THR A 65 -6.09 12.34 4.02
C THR A 65 -4.91 11.53 3.50
N GLU A 66 -4.02 12.19 2.79
CA GLU A 66 -2.76 11.62 2.32
C GLU A 66 -1.62 12.12 3.20
N ASN A 67 -0.93 11.20 3.88
CA ASN A 67 0.23 11.53 4.71
C ASN A 67 1.48 11.73 3.85
N TRP A 68 1.68 10.85 2.87
CA TRP A 68 2.69 10.98 1.81
C TRP A 68 2.34 10.11 0.62
N ASP A 69 2.78 10.54 -0.56
CA ASP A 69 2.77 9.78 -1.80
C ASP A 69 3.95 10.22 -2.69
N SER A 70 4.93 9.35 -2.86
CA SER A 70 6.18 9.70 -3.55
C SER A 70 6.05 9.87 -5.05
N ASP A 71 5.03 9.30 -5.67
CA ASP A 71 4.87 9.24 -7.14
C ASP A 71 3.49 9.71 -7.60
N SER A 72 2.70 10.34 -6.72
CA SER A 72 1.29 10.72 -6.97
C SER A 72 0.46 9.53 -7.47
N ALA A 73 0.65 8.39 -6.80
CA ALA A 73 0.07 7.11 -7.17
C ALA A 73 -1.20 6.77 -6.40
N PHE A 74 -1.50 7.51 -5.31
CA PHE A 74 -2.72 7.33 -4.55
C PHE A 74 -3.81 8.32 -5.00
N ASP A 75 -4.90 7.78 -5.52
CA ASP A 75 -6.06 8.57 -5.98
C ASP A 75 -7.06 8.70 -4.82
N LEU A 76 -6.98 9.79 -4.08
CA LEU A 76 -7.91 10.10 -2.98
C LEU A 76 -9.37 10.20 -3.45
N SER A 77 -9.61 10.69 -4.67
CA SER A 77 -10.98 10.86 -5.20
C SER A 77 -11.66 9.52 -5.44
N ASN A 78 -10.89 8.50 -5.78
CA ASN A 78 -11.37 7.14 -6.04
C ASN A 78 -10.94 6.14 -4.97
N ASN A 79 -10.26 6.57 -3.91
CA ASN A 79 -9.82 5.73 -2.78
C ASN A 79 -9.07 4.48 -3.24
N LYS A 80 -8.01 4.66 -4.02
CA LYS A 80 -7.23 3.57 -4.57
C LYS A 80 -5.78 3.97 -4.82
N PHE A 81 -4.88 3.03 -4.65
CA PHE A 81 -3.52 3.12 -5.17
C PHE A 81 -3.51 2.64 -6.63
N VAL A 82 -2.79 3.34 -7.53
CA VAL A 82 -2.64 2.95 -8.94
C VAL A 82 -1.16 2.86 -9.28
N VAL A 83 -0.73 1.74 -9.87
CA VAL A 83 0.69 1.53 -10.21
C VAL A 83 1.12 2.46 -11.33
N PRO A 84 2.08 3.38 -11.12
CA PRO A 84 2.54 4.30 -12.14
C PRO A 84 3.34 3.63 -13.26
N THR A 85 3.47 4.33 -14.39
CA THR A 85 4.30 3.88 -15.52
C THR A 85 5.75 3.65 -15.07
N GLY A 86 6.33 2.51 -15.48
CA GLY A 86 7.69 2.11 -15.12
C GLY A 86 7.83 1.54 -13.70
N LYS A 87 6.75 1.40 -12.95
CA LYS A 87 6.77 0.96 -11.55
C LYS A 87 6.14 -0.42 -11.32
N ALA A 88 5.94 -1.23 -12.37
CA ALA A 88 5.54 -2.63 -12.18
C ALA A 88 6.51 -3.38 -11.26
N GLY A 89 6.01 -4.34 -10.49
CA GLY A 89 6.84 -5.12 -9.57
C GLY A 89 6.07 -5.69 -8.40
N LYS A 90 6.79 -6.15 -7.38
CA LYS A 90 6.21 -6.62 -6.14
C LYS A 90 6.02 -5.45 -5.17
N TYR A 91 4.89 -5.46 -4.48
CA TYR A 91 4.49 -4.44 -3.53
C TYR A 91 4.19 -5.06 -2.18
N TYR A 92 4.65 -4.44 -1.11
CA TYR A 92 4.09 -4.65 0.22
C TYR A 92 2.93 -3.68 0.41
N LEU A 93 1.78 -4.21 0.82
CA LEU A 93 0.53 -3.46 1.01
C LEU A 93 -0.02 -3.81 2.38
N GLN A 94 -0.39 -2.82 3.17
CA GLN A 94 -0.97 -3.01 4.50
C GLN A 94 -2.15 -2.07 4.70
N ALA A 95 -3.24 -2.61 5.21
CA ALA A 95 -4.41 -1.82 5.60
C ALA A 95 -4.86 -2.15 7.02
N HIS A 96 -5.41 -1.16 7.70
CA HIS A 96 -5.98 -1.26 9.03
C HIS A 96 -7.36 -0.61 9.04
N ILE A 97 -8.27 -1.16 9.85
CA ILE A 97 -9.57 -0.55 10.13
C ILE A 97 -9.98 -0.79 11.58
N GLN A 98 -10.65 0.20 12.16
CA GLN A 98 -11.29 0.12 13.45
C GLN A 98 -12.80 0.35 13.29
N ILE A 99 -13.60 -0.60 13.78
CA ILE A 99 -15.06 -0.51 13.76
C ILE A 99 -15.57 -0.79 15.17
N PRO A 100 -15.87 0.22 16.00
CA PRO A 100 -16.59 0.03 17.26
C PRO A 100 -18.05 -0.38 17.00
N GLY A 101 -18.75 -0.90 18.01
CA GLY A 101 -20.19 -1.18 17.94
C GLY A 101 -20.58 -2.52 17.32
N ILE A 102 -19.63 -3.42 17.08
CA ILE A 102 -19.92 -4.81 16.71
C ILE A 102 -20.10 -5.63 17.99
N ASP A 103 -21.21 -6.33 18.14
CA ASP A 103 -21.59 -7.06 19.35
C ASP A 103 -21.02 -8.48 19.42
N ALA A 104 -21.28 -9.18 20.53
CA ALA A 104 -20.83 -10.55 20.73
C ALA A 104 -21.43 -11.49 19.67
N ASN A 105 -20.61 -12.42 19.17
CA ASN A 105 -20.89 -13.37 18.10
C ASN A 105 -20.99 -12.80 16.68
N GLU A 106 -20.86 -11.49 16.53
CA GLU A 106 -20.78 -10.81 15.22
C GLU A 106 -19.32 -10.73 14.77
N PHE A 107 -19.12 -10.43 13.50
CA PHE A 107 -17.80 -10.34 12.94
C PHE A 107 -17.64 -9.18 11.96
N GLY A 108 -16.41 -8.74 11.80
CA GLY A 108 -15.98 -7.86 10.72
C GLY A 108 -14.90 -8.48 9.86
N LYS A 109 -14.67 -7.89 8.71
CA LYS A 109 -13.57 -8.22 7.80
C LYS A 109 -12.91 -6.96 7.28
N ILE A 110 -11.62 -7.07 7.02
CA ILE A 110 -10.86 -6.15 6.16
C ILE A 110 -10.28 -6.96 5.01
N MET A 111 -10.28 -6.40 3.81
CA MET A 111 -9.92 -7.09 2.58
C MET A 111 -9.20 -6.16 1.62
N ILE A 112 -8.24 -6.70 0.86
CA ILE A 112 -7.60 -5.99 -0.24
C ILE A 112 -8.14 -6.53 -1.56
N TYR A 113 -8.48 -5.61 -2.46
CA TYR A 113 -8.92 -5.89 -3.82
C TYR A 113 -7.89 -5.38 -4.80
N VAL A 114 -7.64 -6.13 -5.86
CA VAL A 114 -6.82 -5.72 -7.00
C VAL A 114 -7.68 -5.77 -8.26
N ASN A 115 -7.74 -4.67 -8.98
CA ASN A 115 -8.56 -4.54 -10.20
C ASN A 115 -10.02 -4.96 -9.99
N GLY A 116 -10.59 -4.60 -8.84
CA GLY A 116 -11.97 -4.92 -8.47
C GLY A 116 -12.21 -6.37 -8.01
N SER A 117 -11.16 -7.19 -7.92
CA SER A 117 -11.27 -8.59 -7.49
C SER A 117 -10.62 -8.78 -6.12
N LEU A 118 -11.29 -9.53 -5.23
CA LEU A 118 -10.76 -9.87 -3.92
C LEU A 118 -9.47 -10.69 -4.06
N VAL A 119 -8.45 -10.31 -3.33
CA VAL A 119 -7.28 -11.16 -3.10
C VAL A 119 -7.59 -12.05 -1.88
N ASP A 120 -8.00 -13.30 -2.09
CA ASP A 120 -8.59 -14.17 -1.07
C ASP A 120 -7.78 -14.25 0.23
N TYR A 121 -6.46 -14.40 0.14
CA TYR A 121 -5.59 -14.50 1.32
C TYR A 121 -5.33 -13.14 2.02
N SER A 122 -5.86 -12.03 1.49
CA SER A 122 -5.84 -10.73 2.16
C SER A 122 -7.01 -10.55 3.13
N SER A 123 -8.02 -11.43 3.08
CA SER A 123 -9.21 -11.30 3.91
C SER A 123 -8.90 -11.70 5.35
N VAL A 124 -8.91 -10.72 6.24
CA VAL A 124 -8.81 -10.93 7.69
C VAL A 124 -10.19 -10.76 8.31
N ARG A 125 -10.62 -11.78 9.02
CA ARG A 125 -11.88 -11.78 9.78
C ARG A 125 -11.58 -11.81 11.25
N GLU A 126 -12.23 -10.93 11.99
CA GLU A 126 -12.29 -10.99 13.45
C GLU A 126 -13.74 -11.24 13.89
N GLN A 127 -13.91 -12.06 14.92
CA GLN A 127 -15.20 -12.32 15.56
C GLN A 127 -15.12 -11.97 17.02
N LYS A 128 -16.08 -11.19 17.54
CA LYS A 128 -16.12 -10.83 18.95
C LYS A 128 -16.68 -11.95 19.82
N ALA A 129 -16.03 -12.16 20.97
CA ALA A 129 -16.53 -13.01 22.03
C ALA A 129 -17.39 -12.24 23.07
N SER A 130 -17.26 -10.91 23.16
CA SER A 130 -18.00 -10.04 24.08
C SER A 130 -18.18 -8.63 23.48
N SER A 131 -19.21 -7.90 23.93
CA SER A 131 -19.58 -6.56 23.45
C SER A 131 -18.59 -5.44 23.84
N ASP A 132 -17.67 -5.66 24.78
CA ASP A 132 -16.83 -4.60 25.36
C ASP A 132 -15.53 -4.32 24.58
N ARG A 133 -15.37 -4.86 23.39
CA ARG A 133 -14.14 -4.72 22.61
C ARG A 133 -14.36 -3.93 21.34
N ILE A 134 -13.40 -3.06 21.03
CA ILE A 134 -13.31 -2.39 19.72
C ILE A 134 -12.73 -3.38 18.70
N PHE A 135 -13.34 -3.47 17.54
CA PHE A 135 -12.83 -4.21 16.41
C PHE A 135 -11.66 -3.47 15.77
N GLN A 136 -10.50 -4.13 15.71
CA GLN A 136 -9.33 -3.60 15.02
C GLN A 136 -8.71 -4.70 14.18
N MET A 137 -8.75 -4.54 12.88
CA MET A 137 -8.24 -5.53 11.95
C MET A 137 -7.10 -4.94 11.11
N ILE A 138 -6.07 -5.74 10.93
CA ILE A 138 -4.94 -5.43 10.06
C ILE A 138 -4.81 -6.54 9.04
N THR A 139 -4.66 -6.18 7.78
CA THR A 139 -4.27 -7.09 6.71
C THR A 139 -2.99 -6.59 6.04
N ALA A 140 -2.11 -7.52 5.68
CA ALA A 140 -0.89 -7.18 4.95
C ALA A 140 -0.58 -8.29 3.93
N ILE A 141 -0.21 -7.89 2.73
CA ILE A 141 0.16 -8.82 1.65
C ILE A 141 1.38 -8.33 0.89
N THR A 142 2.07 -9.26 0.27
CA THR A 142 2.99 -8.97 -0.84
C THR A 142 2.33 -9.44 -2.13
N TYR A 143 2.22 -8.54 -3.11
CA TYR A 143 1.53 -8.82 -4.37
C TYR A 143 2.30 -8.30 -5.57
N SER A 144 2.25 -9.02 -6.69
CA SER A 144 2.87 -8.59 -7.96
C SER A 144 1.87 -7.77 -8.75
N LEU A 145 2.22 -6.52 -9.05
CA LEU A 145 1.36 -5.56 -9.75
C LEU A 145 2.01 -5.10 -11.05
N SER A 146 1.20 -4.99 -12.08
CA SER A 146 1.55 -4.41 -13.39
C SER A 146 1.25 -2.91 -13.41
N VAL A 147 1.81 -2.19 -14.38
CA VAL A 147 1.47 -0.78 -14.63
C VAL A 147 -0.03 -0.66 -14.89
N GLY A 148 -0.67 0.29 -14.22
CA GLY A 148 -2.11 0.55 -14.32
C GLY A 148 -2.97 -0.34 -13.42
N ASP A 149 -2.44 -1.39 -12.80
CA ASP A 149 -3.17 -2.12 -11.77
C ASP A 149 -3.52 -1.18 -10.62
N TYR A 150 -4.70 -1.37 -10.04
CA TYR A 150 -5.13 -0.58 -8.89
C TYR A 150 -5.51 -1.47 -7.70
N VAL A 151 -5.30 -0.91 -6.51
CA VAL A 151 -5.55 -1.59 -5.24
C VAL A 151 -6.50 -0.77 -4.39
N GLU A 152 -7.50 -1.44 -3.84
CA GLU A 152 -8.54 -0.88 -2.99
C GLU A 152 -8.66 -1.69 -1.70
N VAL A 153 -9.17 -1.05 -0.66
CA VAL A 153 -9.48 -1.69 0.63
C VAL A 153 -10.98 -1.73 0.82
N TYR A 154 -11.49 -2.87 1.27
CA TYR A 154 -12.90 -3.06 1.60
C TYR A 154 -13.06 -3.53 3.03
N ALA A 155 -14.14 -3.10 3.65
CA ALA A 155 -14.59 -3.54 4.96
C ALA A 155 -15.95 -4.22 4.87
N TYR A 156 -16.23 -5.11 5.81
CA TYR A 156 -17.51 -5.80 5.98
C TYR A 156 -17.80 -5.95 7.46
N GLN A 157 -19.05 -5.93 7.83
CA GLN A 157 -19.53 -6.30 9.17
C GLN A 157 -20.97 -6.87 9.09
N ASN A 158 -21.38 -7.62 10.10
CA ASN A 158 -22.69 -8.27 10.19
C ASN A 158 -23.41 -8.04 11.51
N SER A 159 -23.36 -6.81 12.04
CA SER A 159 -23.91 -6.45 13.35
C SER A 159 -25.42 -6.19 13.36
N GLY A 160 -26.10 -6.43 12.25
CA GLY A 160 -27.53 -6.16 12.09
C GLY A 160 -27.85 -4.73 11.62
N ASP A 161 -27.06 -3.75 12.04
CA ASP A 161 -27.17 -2.33 11.68
C ASP A 161 -25.89 -1.81 11.03
N ALA A 162 -25.95 -0.62 10.43
CA ALA A 162 -24.75 0.05 9.94
C ALA A 162 -23.87 0.50 11.09
N GLN A 163 -22.57 0.24 11.02
CA GLN A 163 -21.56 0.65 12.00
C GLN A 163 -20.58 1.65 11.42
N ASN A 164 -20.06 2.56 12.24
CA ASN A 164 -19.07 3.51 11.81
C ASN A 164 -17.65 2.95 11.98
N ALA A 165 -16.89 2.88 10.88
CA ALA A 165 -15.44 2.84 10.97
C ALA A 165 -14.96 4.20 11.48
N THR A 166 -14.16 4.20 12.53
CA THR A 166 -13.69 5.42 13.21
C THR A 166 -12.21 5.70 12.93
N MET A 167 -11.52 4.75 12.36
CA MET A 167 -10.12 4.85 11.96
C MET A 167 -9.85 3.84 10.85
N ALA A 168 -9.20 4.29 9.80
CA ALA A 168 -8.61 3.41 8.81
C ALA A 168 -7.34 4.04 8.23
N TYR A 169 -6.37 3.20 7.85
CA TYR A 169 -5.25 3.63 7.03
C TYR A 169 -4.81 2.53 6.08
N PHE A 170 -4.26 2.99 4.96
CA PHE A 170 -3.73 2.16 3.92
C PHE A 170 -2.34 2.68 3.52
N THR A 171 -1.36 1.82 3.56
CA THR A 171 0.01 2.13 3.20
C THR A 171 0.60 1.05 2.31
N GLY A 172 1.54 1.42 1.50
CA GLY A 172 2.26 0.48 0.66
C GLY A 172 3.53 1.05 0.06
N HIS A 173 4.38 0.16 -0.39
CA HIS A 173 5.58 0.52 -1.12
C HIS A 173 6.03 -0.61 -2.04
N ARG A 174 6.72 -0.22 -3.11
CA ARG A 174 7.36 -1.16 -4.02
C ARG A 174 8.58 -1.80 -3.35
N LEU A 175 8.70 -3.11 -3.48
CA LEU A 175 9.90 -3.83 -3.07
C LEU A 175 10.97 -3.71 -4.16
N ILE A 176 12.21 -3.46 -3.76
CA ILE A 176 13.38 -3.40 -4.65
C ILE A 176 14.20 -4.68 -4.53
N GLY A 177 14.83 -5.09 -5.63
CA GLY A 177 15.70 -6.27 -5.64
C GLY A 177 14.96 -7.61 -5.66
N VAL A 178 13.67 -7.62 -6.00
CA VAL A 178 12.83 -8.83 -6.07
C VAL A 178 12.13 -8.97 -7.42
#